data_c0e4470dd0042a960db95b497f9b61f3
#
_entry.id   c0e4470dd0042a960db95b497f9b61f3
#
_cell.length_a   1.000
_cell.length_b   1.000
_cell.length_c   1.000
_cell.angle_alpha   90.00
_cell.angle_beta   90.00
_cell.angle_gamma   90.00
#
_symmetry.space_group_name_H-M   'P 1'
#
loop_
_entity.id
_entity.type
_entity.pdbx_description
1 polymer ?
#
loop_
_entity_poly.entity_id
_entity_poly.type
_entity_poly.pdbx_seq_one_letter_code
_entity_poly.pdbx_strand_id
1 'polypeptide(L)'
;MRDTAIATPSSYRDLPATEPSVKAATLGWRSYFQDPDLLQLIDSALLRNNSLQAAVLNIELAQLGLKQAKWANVPDLNLSVTASSNRPSEQSFVGLNLNNALGQGHMEDFNLQLGMSWEADLWGKIKNTKKLALAGLWQSEEYRKAAQTTLVNMVANGFFNLLMLDYQLDIAHKNVLLSDSVL
;
A
#
# COMPACT_ATOMS: atom_id res chain seq x y z
N MET A 1 8.40 16.44 -16.91
CA MET A 1 9.28 15.95 -15.84
C MET A 1 10.70 16.31 -16.22
N ARG A 2 11.35 17.17 -15.49
CA ARG A 2 12.79 17.42 -15.65
C ARG A 2 13.51 16.18 -15.11
N ASP A 3 14.19 15.46 -15.97
CA ASP A 3 15.10 14.38 -15.62
C ASP A 3 16.34 15.04 -14.99
N THR A 4 16.30 15.25 -13.68
CA THR A 4 17.48 15.66 -12.92
C THR A 4 18.28 14.38 -12.63
N ALA A 5 18.95 13.87 -13.65
CA ALA A 5 20.00 12.87 -13.44
C ALA A 5 21.05 13.53 -12.51
N ILE A 6 21.03 13.14 -11.24
CA ILE A 6 22.10 13.51 -10.31
C ILE A 6 23.35 12.87 -10.86
N ALA A 7 24.25 13.71 -11.42
CA ALA A 7 25.54 13.27 -11.92
C ALA A 7 26.33 12.72 -10.72
N THR A 8 26.37 11.40 -10.59
CA THR A 8 27.26 10.73 -9.63
C THR A 8 28.69 10.83 -10.14
N PRO A 9 29.66 11.24 -9.32
CA PRO A 9 31.07 11.28 -9.73
C PRO A 9 31.54 9.90 -10.20
N SER A 10 32.32 9.87 -11.27
CA SER A 10 32.85 8.63 -11.88
C SER A 10 33.86 7.87 -11.01
N SER A 11 34.42 8.53 -10.00
CA SER A 11 35.32 7.90 -9.02
C SER A 11 35.12 8.53 -7.64
N TYR A 12 35.13 7.71 -6.61
CA TYR A 12 35.15 8.14 -5.21
C TYR A 12 36.59 8.01 -4.68
N ARG A 13 37.14 9.11 -4.14
CA ARG A 13 38.41 9.17 -3.42
C ARG A 13 39.57 8.52 -4.17
N ASP A 14 40.13 9.19 -5.15
CA ASP A 14 41.44 8.86 -5.77
C ASP A 14 41.73 7.35 -5.99
N LEU A 15 40.70 6.52 -6.02
CA LEU A 15 40.85 5.14 -6.40
C LEU A 15 41.12 5.09 -7.90
N PRO A 16 42.20 4.45 -8.35
CA PRO A 16 42.47 4.27 -9.77
C PRO A 16 41.23 3.59 -10.39
N ALA A 17 40.84 4.05 -11.58
CA ALA A 17 39.74 3.46 -12.35
C ALA A 17 40.13 2.04 -12.80
N THR A 18 40.13 1.11 -11.86
CA THR A 18 40.44 -0.30 -12.10
C THR A 18 39.09 -1.01 -12.21
N GLU A 19 38.78 -1.46 -13.43
CA GLU A 19 37.69 -2.33 -13.83
C GLU A 19 36.28 -1.78 -13.53
N PRO A 20 35.28 -2.06 -14.35
CA PRO A 20 33.90 -1.71 -14.07
C PRO A 20 33.46 -2.48 -12.80
N SER A 21 33.74 -1.91 -11.64
CA SER A 21 33.30 -2.47 -10.37
C SER A 21 31.79 -2.54 -10.44
N VAL A 22 31.24 -3.75 -10.44
CA VAL A 22 29.82 -4.00 -10.31
C VAL A 22 29.38 -3.23 -9.08
N LYS A 23 28.63 -2.14 -9.30
CA LYS A 23 28.18 -1.29 -8.18
C LYS A 23 27.37 -2.19 -7.25
N ALA A 24 27.77 -2.31 -5.99
CA ALA A 24 27.08 -3.13 -5.00
C ALA A 24 25.55 -2.86 -4.97
N ALA A 25 25.17 -1.62 -5.29
CA ALA A 25 23.75 -1.22 -5.42
C ALA A 25 23.00 -1.89 -6.59
N THR A 26 23.71 -2.45 -7.58
CA THR A 26 23.09 -3.18 -8.72
C THR A 26 23.08 -4.69 -8.53
N LEU A 27 23.77 -5.19 -7.49
CA LEU A 27 23.75 -6.61 -7.13
C LEU A 27 22.43 -6.96 -6.45
N GLY A 28 21.79 -8.02 -6.92
CA GLY A 28 20.68 -8.61 -6.18
C GLY A 28 21.16 -9.18 -4.84
N TRP A 29 20.36 -9.11 -3.79
CA TRP A 29 20.73 -9.61 -2.46
C TRP A 29 21.15 -11.08 -2.47
N ARG A 30 20.63 -11.92 -3.38
CA ARG A 30 21.03 -13.33 -3.54
C ARG A 30 22.46 -13.51 -4.04
N SER A 31 22.98 -12.55 -4.80
CA SER A 31 24.37 -12.58 -5.26
C SER A 31 25.33 -11.89 -4.28
N TYR A 32 24.79 -11.07 -3.37
CA TYR A 32 25.55 -10.39 -2.34
C TYR A 32 25.86 -11.31 -1.14
N PHE A 33 24.86 -12.07 -0.67
CA PHE A 33 25.01 -13.02 0.42
C PHE A 33 25.33 -14.40 -0.15
N GLN A 34 26.38 -15.05 0.38
CA GLN A 34 26.86 -16.37 -0.09
C GLN A 34 26.54 -17.50 0.90
N ASP A 35 26.14 -17.16 2.13
CA ASP A 35 25.82 -18.12 3.17
C ASP A 35 24.46 -18.79 2.89
N PRO A 36 24.41 -20.13 2.75
CA PRO A 36 23.19 -20.85 2.40
C PRO A 36 22.12 -20.76 3.49
N ASP A 37 22.49 -20.77 4.77
CA ASP A 37 21.56 -20.71 5.90
C ASP A 37 20.91 -19.34 5.97
N LEU A 38 21.70 -18.27 5.78
CA LEU A 38 21.19 -16.91 5.67
C LEU A 38 20.21 -16.76 4.49
N LEU A 39 20.53 -17.31 3.32
CA LEU A 39 19.66 -17.26 2.15
C LEU A 39 18.31 -17.95 2.42
N GLN A 40 18.34 -19.12 3.08
CA GLN A 40 17.13 -19.86 3.45
C GLN A 40 16.27 -19.07 4.46
N LEU A 41 16.90 -18.42 5.44
CA LEU A 41 16.20 -17.58 6.40
C LEU A 41 15.54 -16.36 5.72
N ILE A 42 16.25 -15.70 4.80
CA ILE A 42 15.71 -14.58 4.04
C ILE A 42 14.51 -15.04 3.19
N ASP A 43 14.62 -16.16 2.47
CA ASP A 43 13.51 -16.69 1.66
C ASP A 43 12.29 -17.02 2.53
N SER A 44 12.51 -17.66 3.68
CA SER A 44 11.43 -17.96 4.62
C SER A 44 10.76 -16.67 5.17
N ALA A 45 11.56 -15.65 5.50
CA ALA A 45 11.07 -14.37 5.97
C ALA A 45 10.25 -13.65 4.90
N LEU A 46 10.72 -13.62 3.64
CA LEU A 46 10.02 -13.01 2.52
C LEU A 46 8.66 -13.67 2.24
N LEU A 47 8.56 -14.99 2.38
CA LEU A 47 7.32 -15.72 2.16
C LEU A 47 6.29 -15.52 3.29
N ARG A 48 6.75 -15.38 4.53
CA ARG A 48 5.87 -15.38 5.72
C ARG A 48 5.66 -14.00 6.33
N ASN A 49 6.24 -12.95 5.79
CA ASN A 49 6.13 -11.61 6.37
C ASN A 49 4.79 -10.97 6.05
N ASN A 50 3.97 -10.72 7.08
CA ASN A 50 2.66 -10.09 6.93
C ASN A 50 2.73 -8.65 6.40
N SER A 51 3.79 -7.89 6.73
CA SER A 51 3.95 -6.53 6.23
C SER A 51 4.21 -6.51 4.72
N LEU A 52 4.93 -7.50 4.20
CA LEU A 52 5.15 -7.63 2.77
C LEU A 52 3.86 -8.06 2.05
N GLN A 53 3.06 -8.93 2.65
CA GLN A 53 1.73 -9.29 2.13
C GLN A 53 0.79 -8.08 2.12
N ALA A 54 0.80 -7.27 3.18
CA ALA A 54 0.04 -6.02 3.23
C ALA A 54 0.49 -5.03 2.14
N ALA A 55 1.79 -4.96 1.84
CA ALA A 55 2.30 -4.13 0.75
C ALA A 55 1.79 -4.60 -0.62
N VAL A 56 1.64 -5.90 -0.86
CA VAL A 56 1.03 -6.44 -2.09
C VAL A 56 -0.44 -6.05 -2.19
N LEU A 57 -1.21 -6.18 -1.11
CA LEU A 57 -2.62 -5.76 -1.08
C LEU A 57 -2.78 -4.25 -1.32
N ASN A 58 -1.84 -3.44 -0.83
CA ASN A 58 -1.84 -2.00 -1.10
C ASN A 58 -1.61 -1.67 -2.59
N ILE A 59 -0.84 -2.48 -3.32
CA ILE A 59 -0.71 -2.35 -4.77
C ILE A 59 -2.06 -2.65 -5.45
N GLU A 60 -2.76 -3.70 -5.04
CA GLU A 60 -4.08 -4.04 -5.58
C GLU A 60 -5.10 -2.92 -5.31
N LEU A 61 -5.10 -2.36 -4.10
CA LEU A 61 -5.94 -1.19 -3.76
C LEU A 61 -5.61 0.02 -4.65
N ALA A 62 -4.33 0.30 -4.89
CA ALA A 62 -3.92 1.39 -5.78
C ALA A 62 -4.33 1.14 -7.24
N GLN A 63 -4.28 -0.12 -7.72
CA GLN A 63 -4.78 -0.50 -9.04
C GLN A 63 -6.29 -0.28 -9.16
N LEU A 64 -7.05 -0.65 -8.14
CA LEU A 64 -8.50 -0.40 -8.09
C LEU A 64 -8.80 1.10 -8.05
N GLY A 65 -8.04 1.89 -7.28
CA GLY A 65 -8.14 3.34 -7.27
C GLY A 65 -7.85 3.98 -8.62
N LEU A 66 -6.84 3.48 -9.35
CA LEU A 66 -6.59 3.91 -10.72
C LEU A 66 -7.73 3.54 -11.68
N LYS A 67 -8.30 2.34 -11.53
CA LYS A 67 -9.47 1.91 -12.30
C LYS A 67 -10.66 2.81 -12.02
N GLN A 68 -10.94 3.12 -10.76
CA GLN A 68 -12.00 4.05 -10.36
C GLN A 68 -11.77 5.44 -10.97
N ALA A 69 -10.54 5.98 -10.90
CA ALA A 69 -10.20 7.26 -11.51
C ALA A 69 -10.40 7.28 -13.03
N LYS A 70 -10.26 6.14 -13.72
CA LYS A 70 -10.56 6.03 -15.15
C LYS A 70 -12.06 6.12 -15.44
N TRP A 71 -12.90 5.62 -14.53
CA TRP A 71 -14.36 5.67 -14.66
C TRP A 71 -14.94 7.05 -14.36
N ALA A 72 -14.21 7.95 -13.72
CA ALA A 72 -14.67 9.30 -13.39
C ALA A 72 -15.07 10.16 -14.63
N ASN A 73 -14.73 9.72 -15.83
CA ASN A 73 -15.13 10.39 -17.09
C ASN A 73 -16.41 9.81 -17.72
N VAL A 74 -17.04 8.83 -17.08
CA VAL A 74 -18.29 8.19 -17.52
C VAL A 74 -19.44 8.83 -16.75
N PRO A 75 -20.59 9.10 -17.40
CA PRO A 75 -21.78 9.57 -16.69
C PRO A 75 -22.19 8.65 -15.54
N ASP A 76 -22.56 9.24 -14.43
CA ASP A 76 -23.12 8.55 -13.27
C ASP A 76 -24.64 8.44 -13.44
N LEU A 77 -25.17 7.23 -13.35
CA LEU A 77 -26.58 6.94 -13.45
C LEU A 77 -27.10 6.51 -12.08
N ASN A 78 -28.09 7.24 -11.59
CA ASN A 78 -28.71 6.96 -10.30
C ASN A 78 -30.20 6.67 -10.49
N LEU A 79 -30.65 5.51 -10.04
CA LEU A 79 -32.05 5.12 -9.96
C LEU A 79 -32.48 5.18 -8.49
N SER A 80 -33.44 6.04 -8.19
CA SER A 80 -34.04 6.18 -6.86
C SER A 80 -35.49 5.72 -6.90
N VAL A 81 -35.82 4.83 -5.99
CA VAL A 81 -37.20 4.39 -5.76
C VAL A 81 -37.52 4.68 -4.31
N THR A 82 -38.50 5.53 -4.08
CA THR A 82 -38.96 5.88 -2.73
C THR A 82 -40.45 5.58 -2.60
N ALA A 83 -40.78 4.95 -1.50
CA ALA A 83 -42.16 4.78 -1.05
C ALA A 83 -42.30 5.44 0.30
N SER A 84 -43.22 6.35 0.44
CA SER A 84 -43.50 7.00 1.71
C SER A 84 -44.98 6.92 2.06
N SER A 85 -45.28 6.70 3.33
CA SER A 85 -46.61 6.74 3.88
C SER A 85 -46.63 7.80 4.98
N ASN A 86 -47.44 8.83 4.80
CA ASN A 86 -47.59 9.92 5.76
C ASN A 86 -49.01 9.90 6.36
N ARG A 87 -49.08 9.82 7.70
CA ARG A 87 -50.32 9.89 8.46
C ARG A 87 -50.36 11.20 9.24
N PRO A 88 -50.99 12.25 8.67
CA PRO A 88 -51.17 13.50 9.40
C PRO A 88 -52.11 13.31 10.58
N SER A 89 -52.00 14.15 11.60
CA SER A 89 -52.91 14.14 12.72
C SER A 89 -54.35 14.38 12.24
N GLU A 90 -55.29 13.58 12.72
CA GLU A 90 -56.72 13.70 12.38
C GLU A 90 -57.31 15.07 12.70
N GLN A 91 -56.72 15.79 13.67
CA GLN A 91 -57.10 17.13 14.08
C GLN A 91 -56.41 18.26 13.29
N SER A 92 -55.45 17.91 12.43
CA SER A 92 -54.78 18.89 11.58
C SER A 92 -55.64 19.25 10.37
N PHE A 93 -55.43 20.44 9.82
CA PHE A 93 -56.14 20.89 8.60
C PHE A 93 -55.96 19.90 7.44
N VAL A 94 -54.77 19.32 7.31
CA VAL A 94 -54.46 18.32 6.27
C VAL A 94 -55.18 17.01 6.56
N GLY A 95 -55.19 16.52 7.80
CA GLY A 95 -55.86 15.27 8.18
C GLY A 95 -57.37 15.34 8.06
N LEU A 96 -58.02 16.47 8.44
CA LEU A 96 -59.43 16.70 8.28
C LEU A 96 -59.83 16.71 6.80
N ASN A 97 -59.09 17.41 5.94
CA ASN A 97 -59.37 17.45 4.51
C ASN A 97 -59.13 16.08 3.84
N LEU A 98 -58.10 15.34 4.23
CA LEU A 98 -57.78 14.02 3.70
C LEU A 98 -58.89 13.01 4.03
N ASN A 99 -59.36 13.02 5.29
CA ASN A 99 -60.44 12.14 5.74
C ASN A 99 -61.79 12.49 5.03
N ASN A 100 -62.10 13.79 4.89
CA ASN A 100 -63.31 14.24 4.25
C ASN A 100 -63.32 14.03 2.73
N ALA A 101 -62.17 14.17 2.05
CA ALA A 101 -62.06 14.09 0.59
C ALA A 101 -61.83 12.68 0.08
N LEU A 102 -61.01 11.87 0.79
CA LEU A 102 -60.55 10.56 0.32
C LEU A 102 -61.01 9.40 1.23
N GLY A 103 -61.60 9.67 2.40
CA GLY A 103 -62.01 8.63 3.37
C GLY A 103 -60.86 7.81 3.94
N GLN A 104 -59.63 8.32 3.82
CA GLN A 104 -58.39 7.65 4.24
C GLN A 104 -57.63 8.52 5.25
N GLY A 105 -57.07 7.91 6.27
CA GLY A 105 -56.29 8.62 7.29
C GLY A 105 -54.76 8.70 6.98
N HIS A 106 -54.36 8.28 5.80
CA HIS A 106 -52.95 8.26 5.37
C HIS A 106 -52.82 8.57 3.88
N MET A 107 -51.66 9.05 3.51
CA MET A 107 -51.29 9.40 2.14
C MET A 107 -50.08 8.58 1.75
N GLU A 108 -50.21 7.82 0.68
CA GLU A 108 -49.08 7.02 0.12
C GLU A 108 -48.52 7.73 -1.10
N ASP A 109 -47.20 7.82 -1.15
CA ASP A 109 -46.49 8.42 -2.27
C ASP A 109 -45.42 7.44 -2.77
N PHE A 110 -45.44 7.17 -4.05
CA PHE A 110 -44.47 6.32 -4.74
C PHE A 110 -43.76 7.16 -5.79
N ASN A 111 -42.45 7.31 -5.60
CA ASN A 111 -41.62 8.09 -6.52
C ASN A 111 -40.57 7.20 -7.16
N LEU A 112 -40.48 7.23 -8.49
CA LEU A 112 -39.44 6.61 -9.29
C LEU A 112 -38.70 7.71 -10.03
N GLN A 113 -37.40 7.84 -9.74
CA GLN A 113 -36.57 8.87 -10.34
C GLN A 113 -35.32 8.25 -10.94
N LEU A 114 -35.07 8.55 -12.21
CA LEU A 114 -33.81 8.26 -12.89
C LEU A 114 -33.05 9.57 -13.07
N GLY A 115 -31.87 9.65 -12.46
CA GLY A 115 -30.96 10.78 -12.59
C GLY A 115 -29.72 10.39 -13.37
N MET A 116 -29.21 11.31 -14.19
CA MET A 116 -27.90 11.20 -14.83
C MET A 116 -27.11 12.46 -14.53
N SER A 117 -25.88 12.29 -14.06
CA SER A 117 -24.92 13.37 -13.87
C SER A 117 -23.62 13.09 -14.60
N TRP A 118 -23.07 14.11 -15.24
CA TRP A 118 -21.79 14.00 -15.94
C TRP A 118 -21.01 15.31 -15.84
N GLU A 119 -19.71 15.21 -15.55
CA GLU A 119 -18.80 16.32 -15.48
C GLU A 119 -17.86 16.30 -16.68
N ALA A 120 -17.97 17.30 -17.57
CA ALA A 120 -17.03 17.47 -18.68
C ALA A 120 -15.68 17.99 -18.16
N ASP A 121 -14.59 17.31 -18.50
CA ASP A 121 -13.23 17.64 -18.02
C ASP A 121 -12.59 18.79 -18.81
N LEU A 122 -13.16 19.99 -18.75
CA LEU A 122 -12.69 21.16 -19.46
C LEU A 122 -11.35 21.69 -18.94
N TRP A 123 -11.09 21.56 -17.66
CA TRP A 123 -9.87 22.06 -16.99
C TRP A 123 -8.87 20.98 -16.62
N GLY A 124 -9.09 19.76 -17.06
CA GLY A 124 -8.16 18.66 -16.80
C GLY A 124 -8.19 18.10 -15.36
N LYS A 125 -9.25 18.33 -14.58
CA LYS A 125 -9.44 17.80 -13.23
C LYS A 125 -9.37 16.25 -13.23
N ILE A 126 -10.18 15.62 -14.06
CA ILE A 126 -10.25 14.15 -14.17
C ILE A 126 -8.94 13.60 -14.74
N LYS A 127 -8.36 14.26 -15.75
CA LYS A 127 -7.04 13.91 -16.30
C LYS A 127 -5.94 13.94 -15.23
N ASN A 128 -5.92 14.97 -14.39
CA ASN A 128 -4.93 15.09 -13.33
C ASN A 128 -5.18 14.08 -12.19
N THR A 129 -6.43 13.80 -11.85
CA THR A 129 -6.80 12.73 -10.89
C THR A 129 -6.32 11.36 -11.36
N LYS A 130 -6.45 11.04 -12.64
CA LYS A 130 -5.89 9.81 -13.22
C LYS A 130 -4.36 9.75 -13.10
N LYS A 131 -3.67 10.87 -13.36
CA LYS A 131 -2.21 10.93 -13.20
C LYS A 131 -1.78 10.76 -11.74
N LEU A 132 -2.53 11.37 -10.82
CA LEU A 132 -2.29 11.21 -9.38
C LEU A 132 -2.46 9.75 -8.94
N ALA A 133 -3.56 9.10 -9.36
CA ALA A 133 -3.80 7.68 -9.06
C ALA A 133 -2.72 6.77 -9.68
N LEU A 134 -2.24 7.07 -10.88
CA LEU A 134 -1.12 6.34 -11.50
C LEU A 134 0.18 6.52 -10.71
N ALA A 135 0.49 7.75 -10.28
CA ALA A 135 1.66 8.00 -9.44
C ALA A 135 1.56 7.27 -8.09
N GLY A 136 0.36 7.20 -7.49
CA GLY A 136 0.10 6.44 -6.28
C GLY A 136 0.32 4.93 -6.48
N LEU A 137 -0.02 4.39 -7.64
CA LEU A 137 0.28 2.99 -7.98
C LEU A 137 1.81 2.76 -8.03
N TRP A 138 2.55 3.58 -8.75
CA TRP A 138 4.01 3.48 -8.80
C TRP A 138 4.65 3.63 -7.41
N GLN A 139 4.13 4.54 -6.59
CA GLN A 139 4.58 4.70 -5.21
C GLN A 139 4.39 3.41 -4.39
N SER A 140 3.24 2.73 -4.51
CA SER A 140 2.98 1.48 -3.78
C SER A 140 3.88 0.33 -4.26
N GLU A 141 4.20 0.26 -5.57
CA GLU A 141 5.15 -0.70 -6.11
C GLU A 141 6.57 -0.49 -5.56
N GLU A 142 7.04 0.76 -5.51
CA GLU A 142 8.36 1.09 -4.95
C GLU A 142 8.40 0.88 -3.43
N TYR A 143 7.29 1.16 -2.72
CA TYR A 143 7.19 0.88 -1.29
C TYR A 143 7.33 -0.62 -0.99
N ARG A 144 6.75 -1.51 -1.80
CA ARG A 144 6.93 -2.95 -1.66
C ARG A 144 8.40 -3.35 -1.80
N LYS A 145 9.12 -2.78 -2.78
CA LYS A 145 10.57 -3.03 -2.96
C LYS A 145 11.38 -2.55 -1.76
N ALA A 146 11.06 -1.37 -1.24
CA ALA A 146 11.70 -0.82 -0.04
C ALA A 146 11.44 -1.70 1.19
N ALA A 147 10.21 -2.16 1.40
CA ALA A 147 9.85 -3.07 2.49
C ALA A 147 10.61 -4.41 2.38
N GLN A 148 10.75 -4.95 1.16
CA GLN A 148 11.54 -6.15 0.90
C GLN A 148 13.02 -5.95 1.27
N THR A 149 13.62 -4.84 0.85
CA THR A 149 15.02 -4.52 1.18
C THR A 149 15.23 -4.36 2.69
N THR A 150 14.30 -3.69 3.36
CA THR A 150 14.34 -3.52 4.82
C THR A 150 14.26 -4.87 5.54
N LEU A 151 13.38 -5.77 5.09
CA LEU A 151 13.25 -7.10 5.68
C LEU A 151 14.53 -7.93 5.49
N VAL A 152 15.10 -7.94 4.29
CA VAL A 152 16.38 -8.61 4.01
C VAL A 152 17.48 -8.10 4.93
N ASN A 153 17.58 -6.78 5.09
CA ASN A 153 18.57 -6.16 5.98
C ASN A 153 18.36 -6.55 7.45
N MET A 154 17.10 -6.59 7.93
CA MET A 154 16.78 -7.01 9.30
C MET A 154 17.21 -8.46 9.57
N VAL A 155 16.90 -9.38 8.64
CA VAL A 155 17.28 -10.80 8.77
C VAL A 155 18.78 -10.97 8.74
N ALA A 156 19.48 -10.32 7.81
CA ALA A 156 20.92 -10.39 7.71
C ALA A 156 21.62 -9.85 8.97
N ASN A 157 21.18 -8.68 9.47
CA ASN A 157 21.73 -8.13 10.72
C ASN A 157 21.45 -9.05 11.92
N GLY A 158 20.26 -9.64 12.01
CA GLY A 158 19.93 -10.61 13.06
C GLY A 158 20.83 -11.83 13.01
N PHE A 159 21.05 -12.39 11.82
CA PHE A 159 21.93 -13.55 11.61
C PHE A 159 23.37 -13.28 12.02
N PHE A 160 23.95 -12.17 11.56
CA PHE A 160 25.34 -11.83 11.93
C PHE A 160 25.48 -11.46 13.42
N ASN A 161 24.46 -10.87 14.03
CA ASN A 161 24.46 -10.62 15.47
C ASN A 161 24.44 -11.93 16.26
N LEU A 162 23.67 -12.94 15.84
CA LEU A 162 23.68 -14.26 16.47
C LEU A 162 25.04 -14.93 16.34
N LEU A 163 25.63 -14.92 15.15
CA LEU A 163 26.98 -15.43 14.93
C LEU A 163 28.01 -14.76 15.86
N MET A 164 27.94 -13.45 16.00
CA MET A 164 28.82 -12.71 16.90
C MET A 164 28.67 -13.17 18.36
N LEU A 165 27.41 -13.35 18.82
CA LEU A 165 27.12 -13.81 20.18
C LEU A 165 27.62 -15.25 20.41
N ASP A 166 27.46 -16.14 19.43
CA ASP A 166 27.96 -17.50 19.50
C ASP A 166 29.51 -17.54 19.63
N TYR A 167 30.23 -16.71 18.86
CA TYR A 167 31.67 -16.56 19.01
C TYR A 167 32.06 -15.99 20.36
N GLN A 168 31.33 -15.00 20.89
CA GLN A 168 31.60 -14.45 22.22
C GLN A 168 31.40 -15.50 23.32
N LEU A 169 30.38 -16.33 23.20
CA LEU A 169 30.12 -17.43 24.12
C LEU A 169 31.25 -18.47 24.10
N ASP A 170 31.72 -18.87 22.91
CA ASP A 170 32.83 -19.82 22.75
C ASP A 170 34.14 -19.27 23.40
N ILE A 171 34.42 -17.99 23.19
CA ILE A 171 35.56 -17.31 23.81
C ILE A 171 35.41 -17.30 25.33
N ALA A 172 34.22 -16.98 25.86
CA ALA A 172 33.96 -16.97 27.30
C ALA A 172 34.15 -18.37 27.93
N HIS A 173 33.63 -19.42 27.27
CA HIS A 173 33.87 -20.81 27.71
C HIS A 173 35.35 -21.19 27.74
N LYS A 174 36.11 -20.84 26.69
CA LYS A 174 37.54 -21.09 26.65
C LYS A 174 38.29 -20.35 27.75
N ASN A 175 37.91 -19.12 28.07
CA ASN A 175 38.52 -18.37 29.17
C ASN A 175 38.22 -19.00 30.53
N VAL A 176 37.03 -19.52 30.77
CA VAL A 176 36.71 -20.26 32.00
C VAL A 176 37.59 -21.50 32.15
N LEU A 177 37.68 -22.32 31.08
CA LEU A 177 38.52 -23.52 31.08
C LEU A 177 40.00 -23.23 31.32
N LEU A 178 40.49 -22.12 30.72
CA LEU A 178 41.87 -21.67 30.98
C LEU A 178 42.09 -21.23 32.42
N SER A 179 41.16 -20.52 33.01
CA SER A 179 41.23 -20.07 34.41
C SER A 179 41.19 -21.25 35.39
N ASP A 180 40.33 -22.26 35.13
CA ASP A 180 40.32 -23.51 35.93
C ASP A 180 41.61 -24.34 35.81
N SER A 181 42.31 -24.24 34.69
CA SER A 181 43.56 -24.98 34.46
C SER A 181 44.78 -24.34 35.14
N VAL A 182 44.67 -23.08 35.58
CA VAL A 182 45.76 -22.30 36.21
C VAL A 182 45.67 -22.31 37.74
N LEU A 183 44.52 -22.70 38.28
CA LEU A 183 44.28 -22.95 39.69
C LEU A 183 44.68 -24.38 40.08
#